data_1bc9b1c653255da192c6d86a844eee97
#
_entry.id   1bc9b1c653255da192c6d86a844eee97
#
_cell.length_a   1.000
_cell.length_b   1.000
_cell.length_c   1.000
_cell.angle_alpha   90.00
_cell.angle_beta   90.00
_cell.angle_gamma   90.00
#
_symmetry.space_group_name_H-M   'P 1'
#
loop_
_entity.id
_entity.type
_entity.pdbx_description
1 polymer ?
#
loop_
_entity_poly.entity_id
_entity_poly.type
_entity_poly.pdbx_seq_one_letter_code
_entity_poly.pdbx_strand_id
1 'polypeptide(L)'
;PLISWFPDQTDRVRFINEQRIAPAHTKYDEYYRRSWQTNELYLASSLPVGYKETEALAIYDAPAFFMDSFVDYLWANGLEDTQQDTSPYRIERWWPDVLKPETNESLTGLASEQLGSALWTGYPPNWYATNSASDALVGWEYLGAVESPELGNLLSWLNKESDNFYAEMLLKTLSAETHEGPGSTSDGVQKTREILGSMGLDTTYVIMRDGSGLAGGNFLTTSFLTDLLFSMHHRSNSETYRASLPVMGEDGTLHYRMKSSPLRGRVQAKTGFVGGARSLSGYLTTELGNTLIFSM
;
A
#
# COMPACT_ATOMS: atom_id res chain seq x y z
N PRO A 1 22.55 -22.57 0.96
CA PRO A 1 21.44 -22.00 0.19
C PRO A 1 21.88 -20.83 -0.68
N LEU A 2 21.30 -20.69 -1.87
CA LEU A 2 21.54 -19.59 -2.77
C LEU A 2 20.39 -18.59 -2.62
N ILE A 3 20.70 -17.30 -2.47
CA ILE A 3 19.74 -16.22 -2.42
C ILE A 3 19.96 -15.38 -3.68
N SER A 4 18.88 -15.03 -4.35
CA SER A 4 18.83 -14.00 -5.38
C SER A 4 17.70 -13.02 -5.05
N TRP A 5 17.88 -11.77 -5.41
CA TRP A 5 16.88 -10.72 -5.17
C TRP A 5 16.75 -9.81 -6.38
N PHE A 6 15.66 -9.06 -6.43
CA PHE A 6 15.43 -8.06 -7.44
C PHE A 6 15.02 -6.74 -6.75
N PRO A 7 15.59 -5.61 -7.15
CA PRO A 7 16.65 -5.41 -8.14
C PRO A 7 18.02 -5.95 -7.65
N ASP A 8 18.74 -6.65 -8.51
CA ASP A 8 19.98 -7.40 -8.20
C ASP A 8 21.23 -6.49 -8.04
N GLN A 9 21.15 -5.26 -8.48
CA GLN A 9 22.26 -4.30 -8.52
C GLN A 9 22.24 -3.28 -7.38
N THR A 10 21.46 -3.51 -6.34
CA THR A 10 21.43 -2.59 -5.19
C THR A 10 22.33 -3.06 -4.05
N ASP A 11 23.17 -2.18 -3.52
CA ASP A 11 23.92 -2.35 -2.28
C ASP A 11 23.12 -1.88 -1.04
N ARG A 12 21.90 -1.37 -1.24
CA ARG A 12 21.02 -0.82 -0.21
C ARG A 12 20.36 -1.88 0.67
N VAL A 13 20.38 -3.14 0.23
CA VAL A 13 19.87 -4.27 1.00
C VAL A 13 21.00 -5.24 1.25
N ARG A 14 21.24 -5.55 2.52
CA ARG A 14 22.28 -6.49 2.94
C ARG A 14 21.64 -7.76 3.49
N PHE A 15 21.96 -8.91 2.87
CA PHE A 15 21.55 -10.21 3.37
C PHE A 15 22.66 -10.85 4.21
N ILE A 16 22.32 -11.22 5.44
CA ILE A 16 23.17 -12.02 6.31
C ILE A 16 22.56 -13.43 6.32
N ASN A 17 23.16 -14.32 5.52
CA ASN A 17 22.63 -15.66 5.28
C ASN A 17 23.23 -16.68 6.23
N GLU A 18 22.48 -17.06 7.24
CA GLU A 18 22.80 -18.14 8.19
C GLU A 18 21.93 -19.39 7.97
N GLN A 19 21.25 -19.47 6.82
CA GLN A 19 20.36 -20.59 6.49
C GLN A 19 21.13 -21.90 6.36
N ARG A 20 20.48 -22.98 6.76
CA ARG A 20 21.04 -24.33 6.70
C ARG A 20 20.19 -25.22 5.78
N ILE A 21 20.84 -26.15 5.10
CA ILE A 21 20.15 -27.18 4.32
C ILE A 21 19.75 -28.31 5.28
N ALA A 22 18.49 -28.71 5.21
CA ALA A 22 17.90 -29.79 5.97
C ALA A 22 17.46 -30.94 5.04
N PRO A 23 17.24 -32.16 5.56
CA PRO A 23 16.72 -33.27 4.78
C PRO A 23 15.39 -32.94 4.09
N ALA A 24 15.13 -33.55 2.92
CA ALA A 24 13.96 -33.21 2.06
C ALA A 24 12.59 -33.29 2.75
N HIS A 25 12.46 -34.04 3.84
CA HIS A 25 11.20 -34.21 4.58
C HIS A 25 11.10 -33.30 5.83
N THR A 26 12.10 -32.46 6.06
CA THR A 26 12.07 -31.50 7.18
C THR A 26 11.00 -30.44 6.92
N LYS A 27 10.18 -30.15 7.93
CA LYS A 27 9.25 -29.03 7.83
C LYS A 27 10.05 -27.75 7.68
N TYR A 28 9.68 -26.95 6.69
CA TYR A 28 10.25 -25.60 6.54
C TYR A 28 9.94 -24.77 7.77
N ASP A 29 10.97 -24.15 8.32
CA ASP A 29 10.87 -23.21 9.44
C ASP A 29 11.38 -21.86 8.93
N GLU A 30 10.43 -21.02 8.57
CA GLU A 30 10.70 -19.69 8.05
C GLU A 30 11.13 -18.79 9.19
N TYR A 31 12.35 -18.28 9.10
CA TYR A 31 12.85 -17.30 10.04
C TYR A 31 13.69 -16.26 9.34
N TYR A 32 13.16 -15.03 9.30
CA TYR A 32 13.93 -13.86 8.94
C TYR A 32 13.63 -12.72 9.92
N ARG A 33 14.60 -11.87 10.11
CA ARG A 33 14.47 -10.65 10.91
C ARG A 33 15.21 -9.52 10.23
N ARG A 34 14.75 -8.31 10.47
CA ARG A 34 15.43 -7.08 10.06
C ARG A 34 15.99 -6.39 11.27
N SER A 35 17.19 -5.82 11.15
CA SER A 35 17.70 -4.86 12.13
C SER A 35 16.83 -3.62 12.13
N TRP A 36 16.59 -3.06 13.31
CA TRP A 36 15.75 -1.87 13.47
C TRP A 36 16.30 -0.70 12.63
N GLN A 37 15.42 -0.05 11.87
CA GLN A 37 15.74 1.08 10.99
C GLN A 37 16.87 0.83 9.97
N THR A 38 16.99 -0.38 9.47
CA THR A 38 17.97 -0.74 8.44
C THR A 38 17.38 -1.66 7.39
N ASN A 39 18.09 -1.85 6.28
CA ASN A 39 17.83 -2.88 5.29
C ASN A 39 18.77 -4.10 5.42
N GLU A 40 19.27 -4.36 6.63
CA GLU A 40 19.97 -5.61 6.92
C GLU A 40 18.98 -6.71 7.28
N LEU A 41 18.96 -7.76 6.46
CA LEU A 41 18.05 -8.90 6.58
C LEU A 41 18.84 -10.14 7.00
N TYR A 42 18.52 -10.70 8.15
CA TYR A 42 19.06 -11.94 8.66
C TYR A 42 18.15 -13.09 8.28
N LEU A 43 18.68 -14.08 7.61
CA LEU A 43 17.99 -15.27 7.17
C LEU A 43 18.58 -16.48 7.90
N ALA A 44 17.83 -17.14 8.77
CA ALA A 44 18.30 -18.22 9.62
C ALA A 44 17.44 -19.51 9.53
N SER A 45 16.68 -19.63 8.45
CA SER A 45 15.77 -20.75 8.22
C SER A 45 16.51 -22.09 7.99
N SER A 46 15.86 -23.21 8.27
CA SER A 46 16.25 -24.53 7.82
C SER A 46 15.49 -24.90 6.55
N LEU A 47 16.19 -24.98 5.42
CA LEU A 47 15.60 -25.22 4.10
C LEU A 47 15.71 -26.67 3.70
N PRO A 48 14.60 -27.38 3.43
CA PRO A 48 14.64 -28.73 2.86
C PRO A 48 15.35 -28.77 1.51
N VAL A 49 16.04 -29.85 1.20
CA VAL A 49 16.68 -30.03 -0.12
C VAL A 49 15.64 -29.89 -1.23
N GLY A 50 15.93 -29.03 -2.22
CA GLY A 50 15.04 -28.75 -3.35
C GLY A 50 13.97 -27.71 -3.10
N TYR A 51 13.88 -27.15 -1.89
CA TYR A 51 12.94 -26.07 -1.57
C TYR A 51 13.29 -24.78 -2.33
N LYS A 52 12.29 -24.14 -2.87
CA LYS A 52 12.39 -22.81 -3.51
C LYS A 52 11.19 -21.97 -3.07
N GLU A 53 11.45 -20.77 -2.68
CA GLU A 53 10.44 -19.79 -2.32
C GLU A 53 10.83 -18.41 -2.85
N THR A 54 9.83 -17.61 -3.18
CA THR A 54 10.00 -16.19 -3.54
C THR A 54 9.12 -15.38 -2.63
N GLU A 55 9.69 -14.42 -1.96
CA GLU A 55 9.02 -13.58 -0.99
C GLU A 55 9.26 -12.11 -1.28
N ALA A 56 8.22 -11.29 -1.09
CA ALA A 56 8.32 -9.85 -1.14
C ALA A 56 8.57 -9.31 0.28
N LEU A 57 9.71 -8.66 0.46
CA LEU A 57 10.09 -8.10 1.76
C LEU A 57 9.91 -6.59 1.75
N ALA A 58 9.29 -6.06 2.81
CA ALA A 58 9.19 -4.62 2.99
C ALA A 58 10.59 -4.00 3.10
N ILE A 59 10.80 -2.81 2.56
CA ILE A 59 12.04 -2.06 2.62
C ILE A 59 11.90 -0.95 3.67
N TYR A 60 12.94 -0.75 4.50
CA TYR A 60 13.03 0.42 5.35
C TYR A 60 13.34 1.64 4.48
N ASP A 61 12.66 2.75 4.75
CA ASP A 61 12.74 3.98 3.94
C ASP A 61 12.56 3.71 2.44
N ALA A 62 11.40 3.18 2.10
CA ALA A 62 11.06 2.85 0.72
C ALA A 62 11.15 4.04 -0.25
N PRO A 63 10.80 5.30 0.12
CA PRO A 63 11.03 6.46 -0.73
C PRO A 63 12.50 6.70 -1.05
N ALA A 64 13.40 6.64 -0.07
CA ALA A 64 14.83 6.79 -0.31
C ALA A 64 15.36 5.65 -1.18
N PHE A 65 14.98 4.42 -0.90
CA PHE A 65 15.36 3.27 -1.72
C PHE A 65 14.92 3.41 -3.19
N PHE A 66 13.68 3.88 -3.41
CA PHE A 66 13.17 4.14 -4.75
C PHE A 66 14.00 5.21 -5.48
N MET A 67 14.23 6.35 -4.82
CA MET A 67 14.99 7.46 -5.41
C MET A 67 16.43 7.05 -5.77
N ASP A 68 17.10 6.33 -4.88
CA ASP A 68 18.43 5.82 -5.14
C ASP A 68 18.46 4.86 -6.34
N SER A 69 17.52 3.91 -6.38
CA SER A 69 17.40 2.95 -7.49
C SER A 69 17.06 3.66 -8.80
N PHE A 70 16.26 4.72 -8.76
CA PHE A 70 15.92 5.53 -9.92
C PHE A 70 17.13 6.31 -10.44
N VAL A 71 17.91 6.92 -9.58
CA VAL A 71 19.15 7.62 -9.95
C VAL A 71 20.16 6.65 -10.56
N ASP A 72 20.36 5.48 -9.94
CA ASP A 72 21.25 4.43 -10.49
C ASP A 72 20.79 3.99 -11.87
N TYR A 73 19.47 3.83 -12.08
CA TYR A 73 18.90 3.51 -13.39
C TYR A 73 19.16 4.62 -14.42
N LEU A 74 18.99 5.89 -14.06
CA LEU A 74 19.27 7.02 -14.94
C LEU A 74 20.75 7.03 -15.38
N TRP A 75 21.66 6.85 -14.45
CA TRP A 75 23.10 6.80 -14.75
C TRP A 75 23.47 5.61 -15.63
N ALA A 76 22.92 4.44 -15.36
CA ALA A 76 23.14 3.25 -16.19
C ALA A 76 22.63 3.43 -17.63
N ASN A 77 21.68 4.35 -17.85
CA ASN A 77 21.14 4.70 -19.18
C ASN A 77 21.74 5.99 -19.77
N GLY A 78 22.86 6.48 -19.23
CA GLY A 78 23.65 7.58 -19.83
C GLY A 78 23.12 8.98 -19.53
N LEU A 79 22.21 9.12 -18.56
CA LEU A 79 21.82 10.43 -18.03
C LEU A 79 22.84 10.81 -16.94
N GLU A 80 23.91 11.50 -17.35
CA GLU A 80 24.92 12.00 -16.43
C GLU A 80 24.47 13.35 -15.82
N ASP A 81 24.72 13.53 -14.53
CA ASP A 81 24.64 14.86 -13.91
C ASP A 81 25.78 15.72 -14.47
N THR A 82 25.43 16.65 -15.35
CA THR A 82 26.39 17.56 -15.98
C THR A 82 26.91 18.65 -15.02
N GLN A 83 26.37 18.73 -13.83
CA GLN A 83 26.87 19.61 -12.78
C GLN A 83 27.79 18.81 -11.84
N GLN A 84 29.07 19.07 -11.89
CA GLN A 84 30.16 18.46 -11.08
C GLN A 84 29.99 18.64 -9.54
N ASP A 85 28.82 18.54 -9.02
CA ASP A 85 28.59 18.42 -7.58
C ASP A 85 28.60 16.93 -7.26
N THR A 86 29.75 16.44 -6.86
CA THR A 86 30.07 15.03 -6.58
C THR A 86 29.34 14.45 -5.36
N SER A 87 28.35 15.12 -4.82
CA SER A 87 27.45 14.56 -3.82
C SER A 87 26.28 13.88 -4.55
N PRO A 88 26.22 12.55 -4.59
CA PRO A 88 25.14 11.82 -5.26
C PRO A 88 23.76 12.05 -4.61
N TYR A 89 23.70 12.78 -3.52
CA TYR A 89 22.52 12.91 -2.66
C TYR A 89 22.15 14.35 -2.35
N ARG A 90 21.76 15.11 -3.34
CA ARG A 90 20.97 16.33 -3.12
C ARG A 90 19.55 16.04 -2.60
N ILE A 91 19.16 14.81 -2.40
CA ILE A 91 17.95 14.43 -1.67
C ILE A 91 17.92 15.03 -0.26
N GLU A 92 19.09 15.22 0.40
CA GLU A 92 19.16 15.92 1.68
C GLU A 92 18.63 17.36 1.66
N ARG A 93 18.55 18.00 0.49
CA ARG A 93 17.99 19.36 0.37
C ARG A 93 16.46 19.39 0.29
N TRP A 94 15.82 18.24 0.07
CA TRP A 94 14.37 18.14 -0.03
C TRP A 94 13.71 17.64 1.25
N TRP A 95 14.48 17.05 2.17
CA TRP A 95 14.02 16.76 3.51
C TRP A 95 14.24 17.99 4.39
N PRO A 96 13.19 18.56 5.00
CA PRO A 96 13.37 19.58 6.02
C PRO A 96 14.33 19.08 7.10
N ASP A 97 15.22 19.93 7.57
CA ASP A 97 16.16 19.60 8.67
C ASP A 97 15.45 19.07 9.94
N VAL A 98 14.16 19.28 10.04
CA VAL A 98 13.24 18.77 11.08
C VAL A 98 13.25 17.23 11.18
N LEU A 99 13.61 16.50 10.12
CA LEU A 99 13.61 15.04 10.12
C LEU A 99 15.00 14.41 10.28
N LYS A 100 16.05 15.21 10.53
CA LYS A 100 17.37 14.67 10.86
C LYS A 100 17.34 14.05 12.27
N PRO A 101 17.70 12.76 12.43
CA PRO A 101 17.65 12.09 13.73
C PRO A 101 18.65 12.63 14.77
N GLU A 102 19.47 13.61 14.42
CA GLU A 102 20.50 14.17 15.29
C GLU A 102 20.02 15.31 16.20
N THR A 103 18.85 15.86 15.99
CA THR A 103 18.26 16.83 16.92
C THR A 103 17.33 16.11 17.88
N ASN A 104 17.82 15.85 19.06
CA ASN A 104 17.11 15.25 20.20
C ASN A 104 16.01 16.17 20.78
N GLU A 105 15.50 17.09 20.00
CA GLU A 105 14.30 17.86 20.34
C GLU A 105 13.08 17.07 19.90
N SER A 106 12.40 16.60 20.91
CA SER A 106 11.15 15.86 20.82
C SER A 106 10.19 16.50 19.79
N LEU A 107 9.93 15.79 18.68
CA LEU A 107 8.90 16.14 17.70
C LEU A 107 7.48 16.22 18.33
N THR A 108 7.36 15.90 19.61
CA THR A 108 6.12 15.94 20.38
C THR A 108 5.57 17.35 20.66
N GLY A 109 6.31 18.41 20.30
CA GLY A 109 5.91 19.81 20.47
C GLY A 109 5.47 20.53 19.21
N LEU A 110 5.61 19.93 18.03
CA LEU A 110 5.15 20.55 16.79
C LEU A 110 3.69 20.12 16.53
N ALA A 111 2.80 21.12 16.41
CA ALA A 111 1.44 20.85 15.96
C ALA A 111 1.47 20.21 14.56
N SER A 112 0.56 19.26 14.29
CA SER A 112 0.46 18.54 13.00
C SER A 112 0.37 19.49 11.79
N GLU A 113 -0.18 20.67 11.97
CA GLU A 113 -0.24 21.76 11.00
C GLU A 113 1.14 22.34 10.64
N GLN A 114 2.05 22.45 11.62
CA GLN A 114 3.42 22.94 11.38
C GLN A 114 4.28 21.90 10.66
N LEU A 115 4.10 20.62 10.94
CA LEU A 115 4.74 19.54 10.21
C LEU A 115 4.22 19.46 8.76
N GLY A 116 2.92 19.59 8.56
CA GLY A 116 2.31 19.62 7.22
C GLY A 116 2.83 20.79 6.39
N SER A 117 2.89 22.02 6.94
CA SER A 117 3.38 23.20 6.24
C SER A 117 4.89 23.14 5.97
N ALA A 118 5.69 22.58 6.89
CA ALA A 118 7.14 22.44 6.70
C ALA A 118 7.50 21.40 5.61
N LEU A 119 6.71 20.34 5.48
CA LEU A 119 6.86 19.35 4.41
C LEU A 119 6.44 19.89 3.04
N TRP A 120 5.53 20.88 3.01
CA TRP A 120 5.03 21.49 1.79
C TRP A 120 5.85 22.66 1.25
N THR A 121 6.60 23.38 2.09
CA THR A 121 7.36 24.55 1.66
C THR A 121 8.51 24.23 0.69
N GLY A 122 8.80 22.98 0.43
CA GLY A 122 9.75 22.54 -0.60
C GLY A 122 9.18 22.35 -2.00
N TYR A 123 7.85 22.29 -2.18
CA TYR A 123 7.21 22.22 -3.49
C TYR A 123 6.74 23.62 -3.91
N PRO A 124 6.95 24.02 -5.17
CA PRO A 124 6.36 25.25 -5.66
C PRO A 124 4.83 25.15 -5.50
N PRO A 125 4.17 26.18 -4.90
CA PRO A 125 2.77 26.13 -4.49
C PRO A 125 1.88 26.04 -5.69
N ASN A 126 1.84 25.37 -6.65
CA ASN A 126 0.93 25.22 -7.80
C ASN A 126 1.45 24.27 -8.90
N TRP A 127 2.37 23.37 -8.61
CA TRP A 127 2.92 22.52 -9.67
C TRP A 127 1.86 21.65 -10.39
N TYR A 128 0.74 21.34 -9.72
CA TYR A 128 -0.39 20.62 -10.33
C TYR A 128 -1.60 21.50 -10.69
N ALA A 129 -1.54 22.83 -10.41
CA ALA A 129 -2.67 23.73 -10.68
C ALA A 129 -2.49 24.58 -11.95
N THR A 130 -1.33 24.56 -12.60
CA THR A 130 -1.09 25.39 -13.77
C THR A 130 -0.94 24.56 -15.02
N ASN A 131 -1.95 24.60 -15.89
CA ASN A 131 -1.83 24.21 -17.30
C ASN A 131 -0.83 25.10 -18.09
N SER A 132 -0.07 25.94 -17.41
CA SER A 132 1.00 26.78 -17.96
C SER A 132 2.26 26.57 -17.10
N ALA A 133 2.93 25.44 -17.33
CA ALA A 133 4.20 25.07 -16.69
C ALA A 133 5.36 26.04 -17.01
N SER A 134 5.16 27.05 -17.84
CA SER A 134 6.23 27.87 -18.39
C SER A 134 6.83 28.88 -17.40
N ASP A 135 6.07 29.36 -16.40
CA ASP A 135 6.51 30.48 -15.57
C ASP A 135 7.07 30.11 -14.18
N ALA A 136 6.79 28.90 -13.71
CA ALA A 136 7.22 28.43 -12.38
C ALA A 136 8.46 27.52 -12.38
N LEU A 137 8.92 27.07 -13.54
CA LEU A 137 9.96 26.05 -13.68
C LEU A 137 11.21 26.57 -14.41
N VAL A 138 11.61 27.81 -14.15
CA VAL A 138 12.88 28.33 -14.71
C VAL A 138 14.03 27.46 -14.17
N GLY A 139 14.65 26.68 -15.05
CA GLY A 139 15.76 25.78 -14.71
C GLY A 139 15.39 24.32 -14.52
N TRP A 140 14.12 23.94 -14.73
CA TRP A 140 13.68 22.54 -14.72
C TRP A 140 13.50 22.00 -16.14
N GLU A 141 13.92 20.77 -16.37
CA GLU A 141 13.68 20.03 -17.60
C GLU A 141 12.59 18.98 -17.36
N TYR A 142 11.57 18.97 -18.23
CA TYR A 142 10.54 17.95 -18.17
C TYR A 142 11.08 16.64 -18.75
N LEU A 143 11.23 15.62 -17.90
CA LEU A 143 11.74 14.30 -18.32
C LEU A 143 10.62 13.38 -18.84
N GLY A 144 9.42 13.49 -18.32
CA GLY A 144 8.30 12.64 -18.72
C GLY A 144 7.21 12.54 -17.65
N ALA A 145 6.17 11.82 -17.98
CA ALA A 145 5.10 11.46 -17.05
C ALA A 145 4.70 10.00 -17.23
N VAL A 146 4.29 9.37 -16.17
CA VAL A 146 3.65 8.05 -16.17
C VAL A 146 2.21 8.24 -15.73
N GLU A 147 1.27 7.86 -16.60
CA GLU A 147 -0.15 7.91 -16.27
C GLU A 147 -0.54 6.68 -15.44
N SER A 148 -1.34 6.89 -14.41
CA SER A 148 -1.90 5.76 -13.65
C SER A 148 -2.96 5.01 -14.47
N PRO A 149 -3.14 3.70 -14.23
CA PRO A 149 -4.32 3.01 -14.73
C PRO A 149 -5.62 3.65 -14.23
N GLU A 150 -6.73 3.36 -14.90
CA GLU A 150 -8.06 3.77 -14.44
C GLU A 150 -8.34 3.28 -13.01
N LEU A 151 -9.09 4.06 -12.24
CA LEU A 151 -9.41 3.75 -10.84
C LEU A 151 -10.03 2.35 -10.64
N GLY A 152 -10.86 1.89 -11.60
CA GLY A 152 -11.44 0.55 -11.56
C GLY A 152 -10.39 -0.56 -11.56
N ASN A 153 -9.30 -0.40 -12.32
CA ASN A 153 -8.19 -1.33 -12.37
C ASN A 153 -7.37 -1.31 -11.07
N LEU A 154 -7.15 -0.11 -10.51
CA LEU A 154 -6.47 0.05 -9.20
C LEU A 154 -7.28 -0.62 -8.08
N LEU A 155 -8.59 -0.45 -8.05
CA LEU A 155 -9.50 -1.09 -7.09
C LEU A 155 -9.50 -2.62 -7.25
N SER A 156 -9.47 -3.11 -8.49
CA SER A 156 -9.39 -4.55 -8.75
C SER A 156 -8.11 -5.15 -8.20
N TRP A 157 -6.97 -4.54 -8.47
CA TRP A 157 -5.69 -4.95 -7.88
C TRP A 157 -5.74 -4.92 -6.35
N LEU A 158 -6.12 -3.77 -5.76
CA LEU A 158 -6.23 -3.59 -4.32
C LEU A 158 -7.06 -4.69 -3.66
N ASN A 159 -8.24 -4.97 -4.18
CA ASN A 159 -9.16 -5.91 -3.55
C ASN A 159 -8.74 -7.37 -3.76
N LYS A 160 -8.26 -7.74 -4.96
CA LYS A 160 -7.88 -9.11 -5.29
C LYS A 160 -6.59 -9.54 -4.61
N GLU A 161 -5.57 -8.68 -4.62
CA GLU A 161 -4.28 -8.94 -3.97
C GLU A 161 -4.26 -8.53 -2.49
N SER A 162 -5.29 -7.79 -2.05
CA SER A 162 -5.35 -7.22 -0.69
C SER A 162 -4.16 -6.30 -0.41
N ASP A 163 -3.87 -5.39 -1.36
CA ASP A 163 -2.70 -4.52 -1.32
C ASP A 163 -2.88 -3.38 -0.32
N ASN A 164 -2.11 -3.42 0.75
CA ASN A 164 -2.18 -2.45 1.84
C ASN A 164 -1.69 -1.06 1.42
N PHE A 165 -0.66 -0.99 0.57
CA PHE A 165 -0.13 0.27 0.09
C PHE A 165 -1.15 1.01 -0.77
N TYR A 166 -1.81 0.31 -1.70
CA TYR A 166 -2.87 0.90 -2.51
C TYR A 166 -4.03 1.41 -1.65
N ALA A 167 -4.41 0.66 -0.60
CA ALA A 167 -5.45 1.09 0.33
C ALA A 167 -5.11 2.40 1.04
N GLU A 168 -3.86 2.53 1.55
CA GLU A 168 -3.38 3.76 2.18
C GLU A 168 -3.29 4.93 1.18
N MET A 169 -2.80 4.67 -0.02
CA MET A 169 -2.69 5.72 -1.04
C MET A 169 -4.05 6.22 -1.49
N LEU A 170 -5.04 5.33 -1.70
CA LEU A 170 -6.40 5.76 -2.05
C LEU A 170 -7.06 6.57 -0.94
N LEU A 171 -6.85 6.19 0.33
CA LEU A 171 -7.35 6.98 1.46
C LEU A 171 -6.75 8.39 1.47
N LYS A 172 -5.44 8.52 1.24
CA LYS A 172 -4.77 9.82 1.16
C LYS A 172 -5.16 10.61 -0.09
N THR A 173 -5.35 9.94 -1.22
CA THR A 173 -5.84 10.59 -2.45
C THR A 173 -7.25 11.16 -2.24
N LEU A 174 -8.13 10.41 -1.57
CA LEU A 174 -9.47 10.92 -1.23
C LEU A 174 -9.39 12.20 -0.39
N SER A 175 -8.44 12.28 0.54
CA SER A 175 -8.17 13.50 1.30
C SER A 175 -7.67 14.64 0.40
N ALA A 176 -6.65 14.39 -0.43
CA ALA A 176 -6.05 15.39 -1.31
C ALA A 176 -7.05 15.99 -2.31
N GLU A 177 -7.96 15.17 -2.85
CA GLU A 177 -9.02 15.62 -3.78
C GLU A 177 -10.11 16.46 -3.12
N THR A 178 -10.18 16.47 -1.81
CA THR A 178 -11.27 17.13 -1.07
C THR A 178 -10.81 18.29 -0.19
N HIS A 179 -9.51 18.48 -0.05
CA HIS A 179 -8.89 19.56 0.74
C HIS A 179 -7.78 20.26 -0.06
N GLU A 180 -7.53 21.52 0.26
CA GLU A 180 -6.34 22.21 -0.24
C GLU A 180 -5.12 21.70 0.54
N GLY A 181 -4.24 20.94 -0.12
CA GLY A 181 -2.99 20.46 0.49
C GLY A 181 -2.71 18.96 0.29
N PRO A 182 -1.64 18.45 0.89
CA PRO A 182 -1.28 17.05 0.80
C PRO A 182 -2.32 16.19 1.52
N GLY A 183 -2.68 15.06 0.91
CA GLY A 183 -3.59 14.11 1.53
C GLY A 183 -2.99 13.46 2.77
N SER A 184 -3.76 13.44 3.86
CA SER A 184 -3.41 12.78 5.11
C SER A 184 -4.31 11.58 5.40
N THR A 185 -3.83 10.64 6.21
CA THR A 185 -4.64 9.50 6.67
C THR A 185 -5.81 9.98 7.53
N SER A 186 -5.58 10.95 8.43
CA SER A 186 -6.62 11.48 9.33
C SER A 186 -7.78 12.12 8.57
N ASP A 187 -7.47 12.98 7.59
CA ASP A 187 -8.49 13.67 6.80
C ASP A 187 -9.20 12.71 5.84
N GLY A 188 -8.46 11.73 5.29
CA GLY A 188 -9.04 10.65 4.49
C GLY A 188 -10.04 9.80 5.29
N VAL A 189 -9.72 9.47 6.55
CA VAL A 189 -10.64 8.77 7.47
C VAL A 189 -11.87 9.61 7.77
N GLN A 190 -11.68 10.91 8.06
CA GLN A 190 -12.80 11.82 8.27
C GLN A 190 -13.69 11.90 7.03
N LYS A 191 -13.10 12.08 5.85
CA LYS A 191 -13.84 12.15 4.60
C LYS A 191 -14.57 10.87 4.27
N THR A 192 -13.96 9.71 4.50
CA THR A 192 -14.62 8.42 4.37
C THR A 192 -15.86 8.35 5.27
N ARG A 193 -15.76 8.79 6.52
CA ARG A 193 -16.92 8.81 7.45
C ARG A 193 -18.04 9.72 6.95
N GLU A 194 -17.72 10.90 6.41
CA GLU A 194 -18.70 11.83 5.82
C GLU A 194 -19.42 11.18 4.63
N ILE A 195 -18.67 10.52 3.74
CA ILE A 195 -19.24 9.80 2.58
C ILE A 195 -20.17 8.68 3.04
N LEU A 196 -19.75 7.86 4.00
CA LEU A 196 -20.58 6.78 4.56
C LEU A 196 -21.85 7.33 5.18
N GLY A 197 -21.77 8.43 5.93
CA GLY A 197 -22.94 9.13 6.47
C GLY A 197 -23.86 9.67 5.39
N SER A 198 -23.34 10.24 4.30
CA SER A 198 -24.10 10.71 3.15
C SER A 198 -24.80 9.57 2.38
N MET A 199 -24.29 8.34 2.50
CA MET A 199 -24.92 7.12 1.99
C MET A 199 -26.07 6.60 2.88
N GLY A 200 -26.34 7.28 4.02
CA GLY A 200 -27.35 6.88 5.00
C GLY A 200 -26.89 5.75 5.94
N LEU A 201 -25.60 5.48 6.03
CA LEU A 201 -25.06 4.43 6.88
C LEU A 201 -24.80 4.97 8.31
N ASP A 202 -25.14 4.18 9.32
CA ASP A 202 -24.83 4.51 10.71
C ASP A 202 -23.34 4.25 11.02
N THR A 203 -22.58 5.31 11.16
CA THR A 203 -21.13 5.25 11.46
C THR A 203 -20.80 5.32 12.96
N THR A 204 -21.78 5.23 13.85
CA THR A 204 -21.60 5.37 15.31
C THR A 204 -20.56 4.40 15.87
N TYR A 205 -20.57 3.15 15.39
CA TYR A 205 -19.66 2.09 15.84
C TYR A 205 -18.53 1.81 14.85
N VAL A 206 -18.26 2.73 13.92
CA VAL A 206 -17.18 2.62 12.95
C VAL A 206 -15.97 3.39 13.46
N ILE A 207 -14.90 2.68 13.78
CA ILE A 207 -13.60 3.27 14.10
C ILE A 207 -12.63 2.85 13.02
N MET A 208 -12.15 3.82 12.26
CA MET A 208 -11.16 3.66 11.21
C MET A 208 -9.90 4.45 11.57
N ARG A 209 -8.74 3.84 11.45
CA ARG A 209 -7.44 4.43 11.79
C ARG A 209 -6.52 4.53 10.57
N ASP A 210 -6.72 3.65 9.58
CA ASP A 210 -5.93 3.54 8.38
C ASP A 210 -6.78 3.03 7.21
N GLY A 211 -6.20 3.00 6.01
CA GLY A 211 -6.83 2.45 4.81
C GLY A 211 -6.66 0.94 4.68
N SER A 212 -5.56 0.40 5.20
CA SER A 212 -5.16 -1.01 5.06
C SER A 212 -5.89 -1.96 6.01
N GLY A 213 -6.41 -1.44 7.12
CA GLY A 213 -7.01 -2.25 8.17
C GLY A 213 -6.02 -2.92 9.12
N LEU A 214 -4.71 -2.59 9.03
CA LEU A 214 -3.66 -3.18 9.86
C LEU A 214 -3.59 -2.60 11.28
N ALA A 215 -4.05 -1.37 11.48
CA ALA A 215 -4.04 -0.75 12.80
C ALA A 215 -4.96 -1.49 13.77
N GLY A 216 -4.41 -1.89 14.92
CA GLY A 216 -5.15 -2.63 15.96
C GLY A 216 -6.33 -1.87 16.60
N GLY A 217 -6.55 -0.60 16.22
CA GLY A 217 -7.66 0.23 16.68
C GLY A 217 -8.80 0.38 15.67
N ASN A 218 -8.80 -0.37 14.57
CA ASN A 218 -9.93 -0.43 13.64
C ASN A 218 -11.05 -1.31 14.21
N PHE A 219 -12.30 -0.81 14.23
CA PHE A 219 -13.47 -1.55 14.66
C PHE A 219 -14.63 -1.33 13.69
N LEU A 220 -15.21 -2.42 13.23
CA LEU A 220 -16.40 -2.45 12.39
C LEU A 220 -17.32 -3.55 12.87
N THR A 221 -18.63 -3.35 12.76
CA THR A 221 -19.60 -4.41 13.00
C THR A 221 -19.90 -5.17 11.69
N THR A 222 -20.26 -6.45 11.80
CA THR A 222 -20.72 -7.24 10.65
C THR A 222 -22.00 -6.68 10.06
N SER A 223 -22.89 -6.11 10.90
CA SER A 223 -24.10 -5.40 10.46
C SER A 223 -23.73 -4.20 9.58
N PHE A 224 -22.81 -3.34 10.03
CA PHE A 224 -22.37 -2.21 9.24
C PHE A 224 -21.83 -2.64 7.86
N LEU A 225 -21.02 -3.71 7.83
CA LEU A 225 -20.47 -4.22 6.56
C LEU A 225 -21.55 -4.77 5.62
N THR A 226 -22.59 -5.42 6.15
CA THR A 226 -23.74 -5.87 5.33
C THR A 226 -24.56 -4.68 4.80
N ASP A 227 -24.75 -3.64 5.61
CA ASP A 227 -25.45 -2.43 5.19
C ASP A 227 -24.66 -1.65 4.11
N LEU A 228 -23.34 -1.56 4.27
CA LEU A 228 -22.45 -1.00 3.26
C LEU A 228 -22.53 -1.78 1.94
N LEU A 229 -22.38 -3.10 1.99
CA LEU A 229 -22.47 -3.97 0.81
C LEU A 229 -23.84 -3.87 0.14
N PHE A 230 -24.91 -3.78 0.93
CA PHE A 230 -26.27 -3.57 0.41
C PHE A 230 -26.40 -2.22 -0.30
N SER A 231 -25.90 -1.15 0.32
CA SER A 231 -25.87 0.17 -0.32
C SER A 231 -25.08 0.16 -1.63
N MET A 232 -23.89 -0.47 -1.65
CA MET A 232 -23.05 -0.59 -2.84
C MET A 232 -23.71 -1.41 -3.95
N HIS A 233 -24.49 -2.43 -3.62
CA HIS A 233 -25.22 -3.25 -4.60
C HIS A 233 -26.24 -2.45 -5.40
N HIS A 234 -26.80 -1.38 -4.85
CA HIS A 234 -27.83 -0.55 -5.47
C HIS A 234 -27.28 0.71 -6.17
N ARG A 235 -25.95 0.87 -6.23
CA ARG A 235 -25.31 2.02 -6.89
C ARG A 235 -25.04 1.74 -8.37
N SER A 236 -24.91 2.80 -9.16
CA SER A 236 -24.62 2.72 -10.60
C SER A 236 -23.28 2.04 -10.91
N ASN A 237 -22.31 2.07 -9.98
CA ASN A 237 -20.99 1.44 -10.11
C ASN A 237 -20.91 0.07 -9.42
N SER A 238 -22.03 -0.55 -9.08
CA SER A 238 -22.09 -1.83 -8.36
C SER A 238 -21.36 -2.96 -9.10
N GLU A 239 -21.45 -3.00 -10.42
CA GLU A 239 -20.78 -4.03 -11.23
C GLU A 239 -19.26 -3.91 -11.15
N THR A 240 -18.71 -2.70 -11.31
CA THR A 240 -17.26 -2.43 -11.18
C THR A 240 -16.77 -2.79 -9.78
N TYR A 241 -17.52 -2.41 -8.75
CA TYR A 241 -17.19 -2.74 -7.38
C TYR A 241 -17.18 -4.26 -7.13
N ARG A 242 -18.21 -4.97 -7.54
CA ARG A 242 -18.31 -6.43 -7.39
C ARG A 242 -17.21 -7.16 -8.17
N ALA A 243 -16.93 -6.72 -9.40
CA ALA A 243 -15.86 -7.29 -10.23
C ALA A 243 -14.46 -7.11 -9.62
N SER A 244 -14.26 -6.06 -8.81
CA SER A 244 -13.00 -5.85 -8.09
C SER A 244 -12.76 -6.86 -6.97
N LEU A 245 -13.79 -7.50 -6.43
CA LEU A 245 -13.65 -8.44 -5.31
C LEU A 245 -13.06 -9.79 -5.77
N PRO A 246 -12.26 -10.47 -4.92
CA PRO A 246 -11.85 -11.85 -5.14
C PRO A 246 -13.02 -12.80 -5.38
N VAL A 247 -12.84 -13.72 -6.31
CA VAL A 247 -13.83 -14.76 -6.66
C VAL A 247 -13.44 -16.11 -6.12
N MET A 248 -14.35 -16.75 -5.40
CA MET A 248 -14.10 -18.03 -4.72
C MET A 248 -13.67 -19.11 -5.70
N GLY A 249 -12.48 -19.68 -5.45
CA GLY A 249 -11.91 -20.77 -6.25
C GLY A 249 -11.34 -20.34 -7.61
N GLU A 250 -11.31 -19.04 -7.93
CA GLU A 250 -10.90 -18.53 -9.24
C GLU A 250 -9.74 -17.55 -9.17
N ASP A 251 -9.83 -16.50 -8.35
CA ASP A 251 -8.81 -15.46 -8.32
C ASP A 251 -8.57 -14.84 -6.93
N GLY A 252 -7.57 -13.97 -6.86
CA GLY A 252 -7.19 -13.19 -5.71
C GLY A 252 -6.98 -14.03 -4.45
N THR A 253 -7.20 -13.45 -3.29
CA THR A 253 -7.05 -14.13 -1.97
C THR A 253 -8.00 -15.32 -1.76
N LEU A 254 -8.98 -15.54 -2.65
CA LEU A 254 -9.91 -16.67 -2.63
C LEU A 254 -9.58 -17.75 -3.65
N HIS A 255 -8.52 -17.59 -4.46
CA HIS A 255 -8.14 -18.51 -5.54
C HIS A 255 -8.05 -19.98 -5.11
N TYR A 256 -7.47 -20.25 -3.93
CA TYR A 256 -7.27 -21.62 -3.45
C TYR A 256 -8.42 -22.16 -2.61
N ARG A 257 -9.43 -21.33 -2.29
CA ARG A 257 -10.55 -21.75 -1.44
C ARG A 257 -11.66 -22.41 -2.24
N MET A 258 -12.17 -23.54 -1.74
CA MET A 258 -13.38 -24.21 -2.25
C MET A 258 -13.37 -24.49 -3.76
N LYS A 259 -12.23 -24.80 -4.38
CA LYS A 259 -12.10 -25.09 -5.82
C LYS A 259 -13.03 -26.20 -6.33
N SER A 260 -13.32 -27.21 -5.50
CA SER A 260 -14.18 -28.35 -5.82
C SER A 260 -15.62 -28.20 -5.27
N SER A 261 -15.97 -27.05 -4.73
CA SER A 261 -17.29 -26.77 -4.15
C SER A 261 -18.26 -26.21 -5.18
N PRO A 262 -19.57 -26.42 -5.03
CA PRO A 262 -20.61 -25.71 -5.79
C PRO A 262 -20.56 -24.18 -5.62
N LEU A 263 -19.81 -23.66 -4.65
CA LEU A 263 -19.64 -22.23 -4.41
C LEU A 263 -18.53 -21.60 -5.27
N ARG A 264 -17.74 -22.40 -6.00
CA ARG A 264 -16.75 -21.87 -6.94
C ARG A 264 -17.40 -20.91 -7.94
N GLY A 265 -16.80 -19.74 -8.15
CA GLY A 265 -17.28 -18.71 -9.05
C GLY A 265 -18.52 -17.93 -8.57
N ARG A 266 -19.15 -18.37 -7.47
CA ARG A 266 -20.43 -17.81 -7.00
C ARG A 266 -20.32 -16.87 -5.83
N VAL A 267 -19.16 -16.81 -5.18
CA VAL A 267 -18.87 -15.91 -4.05
C VAL A 267 -17.86 -14.88 -4.50
N GLN A 268 -18.21 -13.60 -4.38
CA GLN A 268 -17.35 -12.45 -4.58
C GLN A 268 -17.18 -11.76 -3.23
N ALA A 269 -15.99 -11.86 -2.61
CA ALA A 269 -15.84 -11.40 -1.25
C ALA A 269 -14.40 -10.95 -0.94
N LYS A 270 -14.29 -9.96 -0.05
CA LYS A 270 -13.02 -9.49 0.51
C LYS A 270 -12.69 -10.26 1.76
N THR A 271 -11.45 -10.76 1.83
CA THR A 271 -10.86 -11.34 3.05
C THR A 271 -10.23 -10.27 3.91
N GLY A 272 -10.19 -10.49 5.23
CA GLY A 272 -9.37 -9.74 6.18
C GLY A 272 -8.60 -10.69 7.09
N PHE A 273 -7.36 -10.32 7.39
CA PHE A 273 -6.52 -11.05 8.33
C PHE A 273 -5.57 -10.09 9.05
N VAL A 274 -5.67 -10.03 10.37
CA VAL A 274 -4.75 -9.30 11.23
C VAL A 274 -4.70 -9.99 12.59
N GLY A 275 -3.51 -10.19 13.13
CA GLY A 275 -3.21 -10.53 14.52
C GLY A 275 -4.27 -11.35 15.29
N GLY A 276 -4.75 -12.49 14.79
CA GLY A 276 -5.75 -13.31 15.46
C GLY A 276 -7.21 -13.05 15.05
N ALA A 277 -7.49 -12.01 14.22
CA ALA A 277 -8.79 -11.75 13.64
C ALA A 277 -8.84 -12.17 12.16
N ARG A 278 -9.94 -12.79 11.75
CA ARG A 278 -10.22 -13.13 10.35
C ARG A 278 -11.61 -12.69 9.98
N SER A 279 -11.77 -12.19 8.77
CA SER A 279 -13.07 -11.78 8.26
C SER A 279 -13.27 -12.20 6.81
N LEU A 280 -14.53 -12.31 6.42
CA LEU A 280 -14.96 -12.51 5.04
C LEU A 280 -16.30 -11.83 4.84
N SER A 281 -16.38 -10.88 3.89
CA SER A 281 -17.59 -10.12 3.63
C SER A 281 -17.79 -9.94 2.13
N GLY A 282 -19.01 -10.07 1.64
CA GLY A 282 -19.27 -9.97 0.20
C GLY A 282 -20.64 -10.48 -0.23
N TYR A 283 -20.69 -10.99 -1.44
CA TYR A 283 -21.88 -11.43 -2.15
C TYR A 283 -21.80 -12.92 -2.50
N LEU A 284 -22.91 -13.61 -2.33
CA LEU A 284 -23.10 -14.97 -2.81
C LEU A 284 -24.26 -15.00 -3.82
N THR A 285 -24.01 -15.44 -5.03
CA THR A 285 -25.08 -15.72 -6.02
C THR A 285 -25.63 -17.13 -5.81
N THR A 286 -26.90 -17.27 -5.47
CA THR A 286 -27.56 -18.55 -5.26
C THR A 286 -27.79 -19.29 -6.59
N GLU A 287 -28.17 -20.58 -6.56
CA GLU A 287 -28.51 -21.35 -7.76
C GLU A 287 -29.70 -20.78 -8.52
N LEU A 288 -30.57 -20.11 -7.79
CA LEU A 288 -31.76 -19.45 -8.37
C LEU A 288 -31.45 -18.03 -8.89
N GLY A 289 -30.19 -17.60 -8.89
CA GLY A 289 -29.78 -16.28 -9.35
C GLY A 289 -29.97 -15.15 -8.34
N ASN A 290 -30.44 -15.43 -7.12
CA ASN A 290 -30.58 -14.40 -6.09
C ASN A 290 -29.20 -14.02 -5.49
N THR A 291 -29.02 -12.77 -5.13
CA THR A 291 -27.82 -12.29 -4.42
C THR A 291 -28.08 -12.28 -2.92
N LEU A 292 -27.22 -12.98 -2.17
CA LEU A 292 -27.15 -12.89 -0.72
C LEU A 292 -25.92 -12.05 -0.32
N ILE A 293 -26.10 -11.20 0.67
CA ILE A 293 -25.03 -10.37 1.25
C ILE A 293 -24.65 -10.95 2.60
N PHE A 294 -23.37 -11.06 2.88
CA PHE A 294 -22.89 -11.65 4.14
C PHE A 294 -21.64 -10.96 4.68
N SER A 295 -21.45 -11.03 6.00
CA SER A 295 -20.25 -10.63 6.73
C SER A 295 -20.03 -11.53 7.92
N MET A 296 -18.80 -12.01 8.10
CA MET A 296 -18.43 -12.87 9.24
C MET A 296 -16.98 -12.58 9.65
#